data_eccd241cea72c8406e7c51ba6c306cef
#
_entry.id   eccd241cea72c8406e7c51ba6c306cef
#
_cell.length_a   1.000
_cell.length_b   1.000
_cell.length_c   1.000
_cell.angle_alpha   90.00
_cell.angle_beta   90.00
_cell.angle_gamma   90.00
#
_symmetry.space_group_name_H-M   'P 1'
#
loop_
_entity.id
_entity.type
_entity.pdbx_description
1 polymer ?
#
loop_
_entity_poly.entity_id
_entity_poly.type
_entity_poly.pdbx_seq_one_letter_code
_entity_poly.pdbx_strand_id
1 'polypeptide(L)' 'MKNEIISILMRRDNMTREEAIRTIEETRNEIACAIENGASLDEIEDILADYLMLEPDYLIEFLM' A
#
# COMPACT_ATOMS: atom_id res chain seq x y z
N MET A 1 -1.53 7.62 -10.17
CA MET A 1 -0.62 6.89 -9.28
C MET A 1 0.65 6.51 -10.01
N LYS A 2 1.78 6.66 -9.36
CA LYS A 2 3.04 6.25 -9.95
C LYS A 2 3.14 4.73 -9.99
N ASN A 3 3.79 4.22 -11.01
CA ASN A 3 3.94 2.80 -11.20
C ASN A 3 5.09 2.19 -10.38
N GLU A 4 5.70 2.99 -9.53
CA GLU A 4 6.87 2.56 -8.76
C GLU A 4 6.55 1.40 -7.83
N ILE A 5 5.43 1.48 -7.11
CA ILE A 5 5.02 0.42 -6.20
C ILE A 5 4.70 -0.84 -6.98
N ILE A 6 4.03 -0.70 -8.12
CA ILE A 6 3.72 -1.84 -8.98
C ILE A 6 5.01 -2.53 -9.42
N SER A 7 5.99 -1.75 -9.83
CA SER A 7 7.28 -2.30 -10.25
C SER A 7 8.00 -3.05 -9.13
N ILE A 8 7.93 -2.50 -7.92
CA ILE A 8 8.54 -3.13 -6.75
C ILE A 8 7.91 -4.49 -6.48
N LEU A 9 6.59 -4.55 -6.48
CA LEU A 9 5.88 -5.80 -6.21
C LEU A 9 6.13 -6.84 -7.28
N MET A 10 6.18 -6.42 -8.53
CA MET A 10 6.45 -7.34 -9.62
C MET A 10 7.85 -7.94 -9.55
N ARG A 11 8.83 -7.14 -9.17
CA ARG A 11 10.22 -7.60 -9.10
C ARG A 11 10.53 -8.34 -7.80
N ARG A 12 10.13 -7.76 -6.67
CA ARG A 12 10.48 -8.32 -5.37
C ARG A 12 9.67 -9.56 -5.04
N ASP A 13 8.36 -9.51 -5.29
CA ASP A 13 7.45 -10.57 -4.91
C ASP A 13 7.02 -11.43 -6.08
N ASN A 14 7.60 -11.20 -7.23
CA ASN A 14 7.33 -11.98 -8.44
C ASN A 14 5.84 -12.01 -8.79
N MET A 15 5.15 -10.92 -8.57
CA MET A 15 3.73 -10.80 -8.88
C MET A 15 3.52 -10.43 -10.35
N THR A 16 2.38 -10.84 -10.88
CA THR A 16 1.94 -10.30 -12.17
C THR A 16 1.47 -8.86 -11.94
N ARG A 17 1.36 -8.10 -13.02
CA ARG A 17 0.87 -6.72 -12.92
C ARG A 17 -0.53 -6.67 -12.31
N GLU A 18 -1.40 -7.59 -12.71
CA GLU A 18 -2.76 -7.64 -12.17
C GLU A 18 -2.77 -7.93 -10.67
N GLU A 19 -1.93 -8.85 -10.24
CA GLU A 19 -1.82 -9.16 -8.82
C GLU A 19 -1.30 -7.97 -8.03
N ALA A 20 -0.30 -7.29 -8.58
CA ALA A 20 0.26 -6.10 -7.92
C ALA A 20 -0.80 -5.01 -7.78
N ILE A 21 -1.56 -4.76 -8.84
CA ILE A 21 -2.62 -3.74 -8.81
C ILE A 21 -3.68 -4.11 -7.78
N ARG A 22 -4.09 -5.38 -7.75
CA ARG A 22 -5.09 -5.84 -6.79
C ARG A 22 -4.60 -5.67 -5.35
N THR A 23 -3.36 -6.04 -5.09
CA THR A 23 -2.79 -5.90 -3.76
C THR A 23 -2.76 -4.45 -3.32
N ILE A 24 -2.39 -3.55 -4.22
CA ILE A 24 -2.36 -2.11 -3.95
C ILE A 24 -3.76 -1.60 -3.64
N GLU A 25 -4.76 -2.03 -4.41
CA GLU A 25 -6.14 -1.59 -4.19
C GLU A 25 -6.68 -2.09 -2.86
N GLU A 26 -6.39 -3.33 -2.49
CA GLU A 26 -6.80 -3.87 -1.20
C GLU A 26 -6.15 -3.09 -0.06
N THR A 27 -4.86 -2.80 -0.18
CA THR A 27 -4.15 -2.03 0.82
C THR A 27 -4.72 -0.63 0.95
N ARG A 28 -5.03 0.01 -0.17
CA ARG A 28 -5.63 1.34 -0.18
C ARG A 28 -6.98 1.33 0.53
N ASN A 29 -7.80 0.30 0.29
CA ASN A 29 -9.09 0.18 0.94
C ASN A 29 -8.93 0.02 2.45
N GLU A 30 -7.97 -0.77 2.88
CA GLU A 30 -7.69 -0.94 4.31
C GLU A 30 -7.26 0.37 4.95
N ILE A 31 -6.41 1.12 4.27
CA ILE A 31 -5.96 2.41 4.76
C ILE A 31 -7.14 3.39 4.85
N ALA A 32 -7.98 3.42 3.83
CA ALA A 32 -9.15 4.29 3.84
C ALA A 32 -10.10 3.94 4.99
N CYS A 33 -10.34 2.65 5.21
CA CYS A 33 -11.14 2.20 6.34
C CYS A 33 -10.55 2.61 7.67
N ALA A 34 -9.23 2.45 7.81
CA ALA A 34 -8.54 2.83 9.04
C ALA A 34 -8.69 4.32 9.32
N ILE A 35 -8.56 5.14 8.29
CA ILE A 35 -8.72 6.60 8.43
C ILE A 35 -10.14 6.94 8.88
N GLU A 36 -11.14 6.31 8.30
CA GLU A 36 -12.53 6.52 8.69
C GLU A 36 -12.79 6.13 10.13
N ASN A 37 -12.07 5.14 10.64
CA ASN A 37 -12.20 4.68 12.01
C ASN A 37 -11.32 5.45 12.98
N GLY A 38 -10.64 6.50 12.53
CA GLY A 38 -9.85 7.36 13.39
C GLY A 38 -8.46 6.83 13.69
N ALA A 39 -7.92 5.98 12.85
CA ALA A 39 -6.58 5.43 13.07
C ALA A 39 -5.53 6.54 13.01
N SER A 40 -4.49 6.39 13.83
CA SER A 40 -3.37 7.30 13.81
C SER A 40 -2.48 7.05 12.60
N LEU A 41 -1.60 8.00 12.31
CA LEU A 41 -0.64 7.84 11.22
C LEU A 41 0.23 6.61 11.42
N ASP A 42 0.63 6.34 12.66
CA ASP A 42 1.45 5.18 12.97
C ASP A 42 0.72 3.87 12.61
N GLU A 43 -0.57 3.80 12.89
CA GLU A 43 -1.36 2.62 12.54
C GLU A 43 -1.46 2.44 11.03
N ILE A 44 -1.59 3.54 10.31
CA ILE A 44 -1.66 3.50 8.85
C ILE A 44 -0.33 3.02 8.27
N GLU A 45 0.78 3.47 8.84
CA GLU A 45 2.11 3.02 8.42
C GLU A 45 2.28 1.52 8.68
N ASP A 46 1.75 1.03 9.79
CA ASP A 46 1.78 -0.39 10.10
C ASP A 46 1.02 -1.21 9.06
N ILE A 47 -0.14 -0.71 8.62
CA ILE A 47 -0.90 -1.38 7.57
C ILE A 47 -0.07 -1.49 6.29
N LEU A 48 0.57 -0.41 5.91
CA LEU A 48 1.41 -0.40 4.71
C LEU A 48 2.55 -1.40 4.84
N ALA A 49 3.19 -1.44 5.99
CA ALA A 49 4.29 -2.38 6.22
C ALA A 49 3.81 -3.83 6.21
N ASP A 50 2.67 -4.11 6.83
CA ASP A 50 2.15 -5.46 6.92
C ASP A 50 1.68 -6.00 5.57
N TYR A 51 1.03 -5.17 4.77
CA TYR A 51 0.44 -5.62 3.52
C TYR A 51 1.44 -5.63 2.37
N LEU A 52 2.28 -4.61 2.28
CA LEU A 52 3.18 -4.44 1.16
C LEU A 52 4.65 -4.52 1.52
N MET A 53 4.96 -4.51 2.81
CA MET A 53 6.34 -4.51 3.31
C MET A 53 7.15 -3.37 2.70
N LEU A 54 6.51 -2.20 2.62
CA LEU A 54 7.13 -0.99 2.09
C LEU A 54 7.46 -0.02 3.20
N GLU A 55 8.41 0.86 2.92
CA GLU A 55 8.77 1.91 3.87
C GLU A 55 7.65 2.95 4.00
N PRO A 56 7.56 3.64 5.14
CA PRO A 56 6.52 4.66 5.35
C PRO A 56 6.50 5.77 4.29
N ASP A 57 7.63 6.02 3.63
CA ASP A 57 7.71 7.04 2.60
C ASP A 57 6.73 6.81 1.46
N TYR A 58 6.34 5.57 1.23
CA TYR A 58 5.38 5.24 0.18
C TYR A 58 3.94 5.58 0.55
N LEU A 59 3.70 5.92 1.81
CA LEU A 59 2.35 6.24 2.27
C LEU A 59 1.75 7.41 1.49
N ILE A 60 2.57 8.38 1.13
CA ILE A 60 2.11 9.55 0.39
C ILE A 60 1.45 9.13 -0.93
N GLU A 61 1.98 8.11 -1.58
CA GLU A 61 1.42 7.64 -2.85
C GLU A 61 0.04 7.03 -2.70
N PHE A 62 -0.29 6.56 -1.50
CA PHE A 62 -1.62 6.03 -1.22
C PHE A 62 -2.62 7.10 -0.82
N LEU A 63 -2.13 8.23 -0.32
CA LEU A 63 -2.99 9.30 0.17
C LEU A 63 -3.30 10.37 -0.89
N MET A 64 -2.57 10.36 -1.98
CA MET A 64 -2.75 11.36 -3.04
C MET A 64 -3.53 10.82 -4.22
#